data_a4a138872b4dd796f77b2c542ed57a92
#
_entry.id   a4a138872b4dd796f77b2c542ed57a92
#
_cell.length_a   1.000
_cell.length_b   1.000
_cell.length_c   1.000
_cell.angle_alpha   90.00
_cell.angle_beta   90.00
_cell.angle_gamma   90.00
#
_symmetry.space_group_name_H-M   'P 1'
#
loop_
_entity.id
_entity.type
_entity.pdbx_description
1 polymer ?
#
loop_
_entity_poly.entity_id
_entity_poly.type
_entity_poly.pdbx_seq_one_letter_code
_entity_poly.pdbx_strand_id
1 'polypeptide(L)'
;MKKLLYLLIVFFLGFASQAQIVAEATLKDSLVNVKDESINYQNQTLDDLSWHGRRFKVSAGVFFPTNNTEVEVGSNNGEFGNLIDFEKDLGFNKNTVSFAAAFEWRISRRSRLGTEYFYLKRTASKVLQREIEFGDHVYPVDARVSAFMDNQIYRLVYGYAFISKPTYEIGALIGAHVMFADVGIRLEGNTAQAEYRDNFDFTAPLPDLGLWGEFVLADKWGLYVNANYFALKVDNVDGRLLSYNLSVLYNVYKNFSITAGYTGLNIRVDVERERLNGFFKWGYNGPTIAATYAFGGRVKLYKH
;
A
#
# COMPACT_ATOMS: atom_id res chain seq x y z
N MET A 1 4.82 17.52 -14.52
CA MET A 1 5.64 16.33 -14.21
C MET A 1 7.08 16.69 -13.77
N LYS A 2 7.90 17.43 -14.52
CA LYS A 2 9.28 17.82 -14.10
C LYS A 2 9.32 18.56 -12.74
N LYS A 3 8.35 19.43 -12.45
CA LYS A 3 8.29 20.19 -11.17
C LYS A 3 7.99 19.30 -9.95
N LEU A 4 7.22 18.23 -10.10
CA LEU A 4 6.91 17.30 -9.00
C LEU A 4 8.11 16.40 -8.67
N LEU A 5 8.86 15.99 -9.68
CA LEU A 5 10.10 15.23 -9.50
C LEU A 5 11.19 16.08 -8.82
N TYR A 6 11.29 17.36 -9.18
CA TYR A 6 12.18 18.31 -8.51
C TYR A 6 11.80 18.53 -7.04
N LEU A 7 10.51 18.61 -6.74
CA LEU A 7 10.02 18.80 -5.36
C LEU A 7 10.33 17.57 -4.49
N LEU A 8 10.19 16.36 -5.03
CA LEU A 8 10.56 15.12 -4.34
C LEU A 8 12.07 15.02 -4.11
N ILE A 9 12.89 15.37 -5.09
CA ILE A 9 14.35 15.37 -4.96
C ILE A 9 14.80 16.43 -3.95
N VAL A 10 14.24 17.63 -3.98
CA VAL A 10 14.56 18.71 -3.02
C VAL A 10 14.07 18.34 -1.62
N PHE A 11 12.92 17.69 -1.47
CA PHE A 11 12.42 17.22 -0.17
C PHE A 11 13.34 16.13 0.41
N PHE A 12 13.79 15.17 -0.40
CA PHE A 12 14.75 14.14 0.06
C PHE A 12 16.14 14.72 0.36
N LEU A 13 16.63 15.68 -0.42
CA LEU A 13 17.90 16.36 -0.17
C LEU A 13 17.84 17.27 1.06
N GLY A 14 16.69 17.93 1.31
CA GLY A 14 16.46 18.74 2.51
C GLY A 14 16.43 17.90 3.78
N PHE A 15 15.82 16.71 3.76
CA PHE A 15 15.84 15.78 4.90
C PHE A 15 17.24 15.18 5.13
N ALA A 16 17.97 14.87 4.07
CA ALA A 16 19.34 14.36 4.19
C ALA A 16 20.30 15.41 4.82
N SER A 17 20.16 16.69 4.46
CA SER A 17 20.98 17.77 5.02
C SER A 17 20.63 18.08 6.48
N GLN A 18 19.34 18.07 6.84
CA GLN A 18 18.91 18.25 8.24
C GLN A 18 19.30 17.08 9.13
N ALA A 19 19.17 15.85 8.62
CA ALA A 19 19.62 14.66 9.33
C ALA A 19 21.16 14.65 9.54
N GLN A 20 21.92 15.18 8.60
CA GLN A 20 23.37 15.30 8.71
C GLN A 20 23.80 16.37 9.74
N ILE A 21 23.12 17.52 9.78
CA ILE A 21 23.38 18.59 10.75
C ILE A 21 23.01 18.17 12.17
N VAL A 22 21.89 17.48 12.35
CA VAL A 22 21.47 16.92 13.66
C VAL A 22 22.40 15.80 14.09
N ALA A 23 22.83 14.94 13.16
CA ALA A 23 23.79 13.87 13.45
C ALA A 23 25.18 14.42 13.83
N GLU A 24 25.68 15.47 13.16
CA GLU A 24 26.95 16.08 13.50
C GLU A 24 26.93 16.83 14.85
N ALA A 25 25.82 17.53 15.17
CA ALA A 25 25.66 18.21 16.45
C ALA A 25 25.57 17.23 17.62
N THR A 26 24.83 16.11 17.44
CA THR A 26 24.68 15.08 18.47
C THR A 26 25.97 14.24 18.61
N LEU A 27 26.71 14.03 17.53
CA LEU A 27 28.00 13.35 17.55
C LEU A 27 29.09 14.14 18.27
N LYS A 28 29.09 15.46 18.19
CA LYS A 28 30.12 16.29 18.84
C LYS A 28 30.01 16.34 20.36
N ASP A 29 28.76 16.29 20.90
CA ASP A 29 28.55 16.28 22.36
C ASP A 29 28.66 14.88 22.98
N SER A 30 28.43 13.82 22.20
CA SER A 30 28.55 12.43 22.70
C SER A 30 29.95 11.82 22.57
N LEU A 31 30.86 12.40 21.75
CA LEU A 31 32.21 11.90 21.55
C LEU A 31 33.18 12.11 22.73
N VAL A 32 32.76 12.87 23.75
CA VAL A 32 33.62 13.12 24.94
C VAL A 32 33.49 12.03 26.00
N ASN A 33 32.37 11.24 26.01
CA ASN A 33 32.17 10.24 27.07
C ASN A 33 31.92 8.80 26.60
N VAL A 34 32.10 8.46 25.31
CA VAL A 34 31.70 7.16 24.77
C VAL A 34 32.93 6.34 24.28
N LYS A 35 34.13 6.65 24.73
CA LYS A 35 35.34 5.92 24.25
C LYS A 35 35.44 4.46 24.74
N ASP A 36 34.75 4.08 25.79
CA ASP A 36 34.86 2.71 26.35
C ASP A 36 33.60 1.83 26.18
N GLU A 37 32.39 2.38 25.93
CA GLU A 37 31.20 1.56 25.68
C GLU A 37 30.99 1.21 24.19
N SER A 38 31.49 2.02 23.27
CA SER A 38 31.33 1.81 21.83
C SER A 38 32.10 0.61 21.27
N ILE A 39 33.12 0.17 21.96
CA ILE A 39 33.98 -0.98 21.54
C ILE A 39 33.28 -2.32 21.81
N ASN A 40 32.34 -2.39 22.77
CA ASN A 40 31.58 -3.62 23.05
C ASN A 40 30.39 -3.83 22.14
N TYR A 41 29.83 -2.79 21.56
CA TYR A 41 28.73 -2.92 20.59
C TYR A 41 29.16 -3.36 19.18
N GLN A 42 30.42 -3.12 18.82
CA GLN A 42 30.97 -3.56 17.53
C GLN A 42 31.30 -5.05 17.45
N ASN A 43 31.38 -5.73 18.58
CA ASN A 43 31.70 -7.17 18.64
C ASN A 43 30.48 -8.07 18.93
N GLN A 44 29.30 -7.53 19.24
CA GLN A 44 28.09 -8.28 19.14
C GLN A 44 27.74 -8.40 17.64
N THR A 45 28.09 -9.54 17.10
CA THR A 45 27.85 -9.84 15.69
C THR A 45 26.35 -9.72 15.44
N LEU A 46 25.94 -8.78 14.59
CA LEU A 46 24.56 -8.61 14.09
C LEU A 46 24.01 -9.93 13.48
N ASP A 47 24.87 -10.92 13.33
CA ASP A 47 24.54 -12.31 13.04
C ASP A 47 23.65 -12.96 14.13
N ASP A 48 23.56 -12.38 15.33
CA ASP A 48 22.74 -12.93 16.44
C ASP A 48 21.30 -12.41 16.45
N LEU A 49 20.95 -11.40 15.64
CA LEU A 49 19.58 -10.90 15.57
C LEU A 49 18.66 -11.95 14.96
N SER A 50 17.83 -12.59 15.80
CA SER A 50 17.01 -13.74 15.41
C SER A 50 15.98 -13.43 14.32
N TRP A 51 15.57 -12.17 14.17
CA TRP A 51 14.56 -11.70 13.24
C TRP A 51 15.14 -11.15 11.92
N HIS A 52 16.42 -10.75 11.90
CA HIS A 52 17.06 -10.12 10.75
C HIS A 52 17.80 -11.15 9.89
N GLY A 53 17.85 -10.94 8.58
CA GLY A 53 18.55 -11.81 7.64
C GLY A 53 17.99 -13.23 7.47
N ARG A 54 16.79 -13.52 7.98
CA ARG A 54 16.13 -14.82 7.78
C ARG A 54 15.69 -15.02 6.35
N ARG A 55 15.68 -16.30 5.92
CA ARG A 55 15.31 -16.66 4.55
C ARG A 55 13.85 -16.43 4.25
N PHE A 56 12.98 -16.62 5.22
CA PHE A 56 11.54 -16.47 5.07
C PHE A 56 10.97 -15.57 6.17
N LYS A 57 10.01 -14.71 5.79
CA LYS A 57 9.16 -13.96 6.72
C LYS A 57 7.71 -14.14 6.29
N VAL A 58 6.82 -14.43 7.24
CA VAL A 58 5.38 -14.39 7.06
C VAL A 58 4.81 -13.35 8.01
N SER A 59 3.90 -12.53 7.52
CA SER A 59 3.25 -11.48 8.30
C SER A 59 1.75 -11.55 8.09
N ALA A 60 0.99 -11.35 9.18
CA ALA A 60 -0.45 -11.21 9.11
C ALA A 60 -0.90 -10.16 10.14
N GLY A 61 -1.88 -9.35 9.78
CA GLY A 61 -2.30 -8.27 10.64
C GLY A 61 -3.57 -7.58 10.21
N VAL A 62 -3.89 -6.54 10.97
CA VAL A 62 -5.03 -5.66 10.74
C VAL A 62 -4.55 -4.31 10.23
N PHE A 63 -5.36 -3.75 9.37
CA PHE A 63 -5.16 -2.45 8.77
C PHE A 63 -6.43 -1.61 8.99
N PHE A 64 -6.27 -0.35 9.32
CA PHE A 64 -7.34 0.60 9.61
C PHE A 64 -7.36 1.71 8.55
N PRO A 65 -7.83 1.41 7.33
CA PRO A 65 -7.80 2.38 6.25
C PRO A 65 -8.85 3.47 6.41
N THR A 66 -8.45 4.69 6.08
CA THR A 66 -9.35 5.78 5.68
C THR A 66 -9.42 5.79 4.16
N ASN A 67 -10.60 5.56 3.61
CA ASN A 67 -10.83 5.38 2.19
C ASN A 67 -11.35 6.65 1.52
N ASN A 68 -11.04 6.79 0.23
CA ASN A 68 -11.64 7.75 -0.68
C ASN A 68 -11.89 7.06 -2.02
N THR A 69 -13.15 7.02 -2.46
CA THR A 69 -13.56 6.25 -3.63
C THR A 69 -14.40 7.11 -4.56
N GLU A 70 -13.92 7.32 -5.77
CA GLU A 70 -14.61 8.05 -6.82
C GLU A 70 -14.74 7.14 -8.05
N VAL A 71 -15.93 7.05 -8.59
CA VAL A 71 -16.25 6.21 -9.76
C VAL A 71 -17.10 7.01 -10.74
N GLU A 72 -16.81 6.83 -12.01
CA GLU A 72 -17.65 7.28 -13.10
C GLU A 72 -17.80 6.11 -14.07
N VAL A 73 -19.03 5.68 -14.30
CA VAL A 73 -19.33 4.56 -15.20
C VAL A 73 -20.37 5.05 -16.19
N GLY A 74 -19.96 5.18 -17.43
CA GLY A 74 -20.85 5.57 -18.53
C GLY A 74 -21.76 4.42 -18.98
N SER A 75 -22.81 4.79 -19.68
CA SER A 75 -23.75 3.86 -20.30
C SER A 75 -23.11 3.09 -21.47
N ASN A 76 -23.70 1.95 -21.80
CA ASN A 76 -23.38 1.18 -23.02
C ASN A 76 -23.58 1.97 -24.34
N ASN A 77 -24.28 3.10 -24.29
CA ASN A 77 -24.44 4.01 -25.42
C ASN A 77 -23.28 4.99 -25.64
N GLY A 78 -22.23 4.91 -24.81
CA GLY A 78 -21.05 5.78 -24.88
C GLY A 78 -21.25 7.15 -24.20
N GLU A 79 -22.34 7.37 -23.50
CA GLU A 79 -22.56 8.55 -22.66
C GLU A 79 -21.81 8.40 -21.34
N PHE A 80 -21.22 9.49 -20.86
CA PHE A 80 -20.53 9.49 -19.55
C PHE A 80 -21.58 9.51 -18.44
N GLY A 81 -21.38 8.67 -17.43
CA GLY A 81 -22.15 8.71 -16.19
C GLY A 81 -21.76 9.89 -15.30
N ASN A 82 -22.48 10.05 -14.23
CA ASN A 82 -22.15 11.03 -13.21
C ASN A 82 -20.95 10.57 -12.37
N LEU A 83 -20.09 11.53 -12.00
CA LEU A 83 -19.09 11.28 -10.97
C LEU A 83 -19.79 10.92 -9.64
N ILE A 84 -19.48 9.77 -9.08
CA ILE A 84 -20.03 9.25 -7.83
C ILE A 84 -18.92 9.18 -6.78
N ASP A 85 -19.07 9.93 -5.71
CA ASP A 85 -18.26 9.83 -4.49
C ASP A 85 -18.96 8.85 -3.54
N PHE A 86 -18.35 7.69 -3.32
CA PHE A 86 -18.95 6.60 -2.54
C PHE A 86 -19.19 6.97 -1.09
N GLU A 87 -18.31 7.70 -0.49
CA GLU A 87 -18.44 8.13 0.90
C GLU A 87 -19.52 9.19 1.05
N LYS A 88 -19.58 10.13 0.11
CA LYS A 88 -20.48 11.26 0.18
C LYS A 88 -21.86 10.93 -0.41
N ASP A 89 -21.90 10.33 -1.59
CA ASP A 89 -23.14 10.12 -2.32
C ASP A 89 -23.88 8.83 -1.92
N LEU A 90 -23.12 7.74 -1.68
CA LEU A 90 -23.66 6.42 -1.34
C LEU A 90 -23.60 6.09 0.16
N GLY A 91 -22.92 6.91 0.96
CA GLY A 91 -22.86 6.76 2.42
C GLY A 91 -21.91 5.68 2.91
N PHE A 92 -20.89 5.30 2.12
CA PHE A 92 -19.86 4.39 2.59
C PHE A 92 -19.07 4.96 3.77
N ASN A 93 -18.79 4.14 4.75
CA ASN A 93 -17.92 4.55 5.85
C ASN A 93 -16.48 4.77 5.33
N LYS A 94 -15.92 5.94 5.59
CA LYS A 94 -14.51 6.24 5.26
C LYS A 94 -13.56 5.33 6.01
N ASN A 95 -13.81 5.11 7.29
CA ASN A 95 -12.95 4.33 8.16
C ASN A 95 -13.43 2.88 8.21
N THR A 96 -12.54 1.96 7.90
CA THR A 96 -12.84 0.54 7.86
C THR A 96 -11.76 -0.24 8.60
N VAL A 97 -12.00 -1.53 8.77
CA VAL A 97 -11.00 -2.47 9.28
C VAL A 97 -10.82 -3.54 8.22
N SER A 98 -9.58 -3.85 7.92
CA SER A 98 -9.23 -4.82 6.90
C SER A 98 -8.14 -5.77 7.39
N PHE A 99 -8.01 -6.88 6.70
CA PHE A 99 -6.96 -7.88 6.93
C PHE A 99 -5.91 -7.78 5.82
N ALA A 100 -4.64 -7.90 6.22
CA ALA A 100 -3.51 -7.96 5.30
C ALA A 100 -2.57 -9.11 5.68
N ALA A 101 -2.03 -9.77 4.69
CA ALA A 101 -1.03 -10.81 4.86
C ALA A 101 0.11 -10.61 3.86
N ALA A 102 1.33 -11.00 4.26
CA ALA A 102 2.51 -10.92 3.40
C ALA A 102 3.43 -12.10 3.63
N PHE A 103 4.12 -12.49 2.57
CA PHE A 103 5.20 -13.47 2.63
C PHE A 103 6.40 -12.93 1.87
N GLU A 104 7.59 -13.04 2.48
CA GLU A 104 8.86 -12.69 1.87
C GLU A 104 9.78 -13.91 1.83
N TRP A 105 10.37 -14.15 0.69
CA TRP A 105 11.46 -15.10 0.48
C TRP A 105 12.74 -14.37 0.09
N ARG A 106 13.71 -14.37 0.97
CA ARG A 106 15.07 -13.89 0.69
C ARG A 106 15.84 -14.99 -0.07
N ILE A 107 15.90 -14.85 -1.38
CA ILE A 107 16.56 -15.80 -2.29
C ILE A 107 18.08 -15.79 -2.07
N SER A 108 18.66 -14.60 -1.98
CA SER A 108 20.09 -14.39 -1.80
C SER A 108 20.35 -13.18 -0.89
N ARG A 109 21.61 -12.83 -0.72
CA ARG A 109 22.01 -11.62 0.00
C ARG A 109 21.31 -10.36 -0.51
N ARG A 110 21.17 -10.23 -1.82
CA ARG A 110 20.64 -9.01 -2.45
C ARG A 110 19.24 -9.18 -3.02
N SER A 111 18.78 -10.41 -3.23
CA SER A 111 17.54 -10.70 -3.94
C SER A 111 16.48 -11.22 -3.00
N ARG A 112 15.28 -10.64 -3.08
CA ARG A 112 14.09 -11.08 -2.35
C ARG A 112 12.87 -11.12 -3.27
N LEU A 113 11.97 -12.02 -2.98
CA LEU A 113 10.65 -12.13 -3.60
C LEU A 113 9.62 -11.96 -2.50
N GLY A 114 8.64 -11.10 -2.73
CA GLY A 114 7.55 -10.85 -1.81
C GLY A 114 6.19 -11.08 -2.48
N THR A 115 5.23 -11.53 -1.70
CA THR A 115 3.82 -11.50 -2.08
C THR A 115 3.00 -10.92 -0.94
N GLU A 116 2.00 -10.12 -1.29
CA GLU A 116 1.11 -9.48 -0.35
C GLU A 116 -0.34 -9.74 -0.78
N TYR A 117 -1.22 -9.87 0.19
CA TYR A 117 -2.66 -10.00 -0.02
C TYR A 117 -3.38 -9.00 0.87
N PHE A 118 -4.33 -8.30 0.26
CA PHE A 118 -5.20 -7.36 0.92
C PHE A 118 -6.65 -7.59 0.47
N TYR A 119 -7.57 -7.57 1.42
CA TYR A 119 -8.99 -7.73 1.16
C TYR A 119 -9.79 -6.64 1.84
N LEU A 120 -10.67 -5.98 1.09
CA LEU A 120 -11.56 -4.95 1.61
C LEU A 120 -12.95 -5.13 1.02
N LYS A 121 -13.93 -5.36 1.89
CA LYS A 121 -15.35 -5.35 1.54
C LYS A 121 -16.05 -4.23 2.28
N ARG A 122 -16.81 -3.44 1.54
CA ARG A 122 -17.59 -2.31 2.07
C ARG A 122 -19.01 -2.39 1.52
N THR A 123 -19.97 -2.05 2.36
CA THR A 123 -21.39 -1.94 1.97
C THR A 123 -21.98 -0.68 2.59
N ALA A 124 -22.98 -0.10 1.90
CA ALA A 124 -23.71 1.05 2.39
C ALA A 124 -25.17 0.98 1.92
N SER A 125 -26.06 1.64 2.64
CA SER A 125 -27.44 1.93 2.20
C SER A 125 -27.75 3.38 2.52
N LYS A 126 -28.29 4.10 1.54
CA LYS A 126 -28.56 5.53 1.67
C LYS A 126 -29.78 5.94 0.83
N VAL A 127 -30.49 6.94 1.29
CA VAL A 127 -31.45 7.69 0.48
C VAL A 127 -30.68 8.75 -0.30
N LEU A 128 -30.79 8.72 -1.62
CA LEU A 128 -30.05 9.61 -2.50
C LEU A 128 -30.49 11.07 -2.35
N GLN A 129 -29.53 11.97 -2.29
CA GLN A 129 -29.76 13.41 -2.25
C GLN A 129 -29.66 14.08 -3.62
N ARG A 130 -29.20 13.33 -4.61
CA ARG A 130 -29.16 13.71 -6.02
C ARG A 130 -29.36 12.47 -6.89
N GLU A 131 -29.69 12.70 -8.13
CA GLU A 131 -29.74 11.66 -9.14
C GLU A 131 -28.33 11.08 -9.42
N ILE A 132 -28.27 9.77 -9.57
CA ILE A 132 -27.04 9.03 -9.87
C ILE A 132 -27.25 8.21 -11.13
N GLU A 133 -26.39 8.43 -12.11
CA GLU A 133 -26.30 7.60 -13.30
C GLU A 133 -25.16 6.59 -13.10
N PHE A 134 -25.48 5.30 -13.15
CA PHE A 134 -24.51 4.24 -12.99
C PHE A 134 -24.88 3.06 -13.91
N GLY A 135 -23.98 2.70 -14.82
CA GLY A 135 -24.26 1.70 -15.83
C GLY A 135 -25.39 2.13 -16.78
N ASP A 136 -26.36 1.26 -16.93
CA ASP A 136 -27.51 1.49 -17.84
C ASP A 136 -28.73 2.12 -17.15
N HIS A 137 -28.61 2.47 -15.86
CA HIS A 137 -29.73 2.95 -15.06
C HIS A 137 -29.48 4.31 -14.40
N VAL A 138 -30.58 5.01 -14.23
CA VAL A 138 -30.65 6.27 -13.49
C VAL A 138 -31.36 6.00 -12.16
N TYR A 139 -30.70 6.34 -11.08
CA TYR A 139 -31.19 6.22 -9.71
C TYR A 139 -31.71 7.60 -9.26
N PRO A 140 -33.00 7.79 -9.11
CA PRO A 140 -33.58 9.13 -8.87
C PRO A 140 -33.32 9.64 -7.46
N VAL A 141 -33.46 10.94 -7.27
CA VAL A 141 -33.50 11.60 -5.96
C VAL A 141 -34.52 10.91 -5.07
N ASP A 142 -34.26 10.88 -3.75
CA ASP A 142 -35.09 10.25 -2.71
C ASP A 142 -35.22 8.72 -2.84
N ALA A 143 -34.61 8.10 -3.85
CA ALA A 143 -34.54 6.66 -3.92
C ALA A 143 -33.61 6.10 -2.81
N ARG A 144 -34.02 5.02 -2.19
CA ARG A 144 -33.14 4.25 -1.30
C ARG A 144 -32.32 3.27 -2.14
N VAL A 145 -31.01 3.35 -1.99
CA VAL A 145 -30.07 2.44 -2.66
C VAL A 145 -29.24 1.70 -1.65
N SER A 146 -28.88 0.46 -1.95
CA SER A 146 -27.76 -0.26 -1.35
C SER A 146 -26.63 -0.34 -2.35
N ALA A 147 -25.41 -0.16 -1.85
CA ALA A 147 -24.20 -0.23 -2.64
C ALA A 147 -23.16 -1.13 -1.97
N PHE A 148 -22.31 -1.75 -2.78
CA PHE A 148 -21.22 -2.57 -2.29
C PHE A 148 -19.95 -2.31 -3.10
N MET A 149 -18.82 -2.59 -2.47
CA MET A 149 -17.50 -2.57 -3.06
C MET A 149 -16.69 -3.72 -2.45
N ASP A 150 -16.27 -4.65 -3.28
CA ASP A 150 -15.45 -5.80 -2.90
C ASP A 150 -14.14 -5.74 -3.67
N ASN A 151 -13.03 -5.55 -2.96
CA ASN A 151 -11.72 -5.41 -3.55
C ASN A 151 -10.76 -6.46 -2.97
N GLN A 152 -10.10 -7.18 -3.86
CA GLN A 152 -9.00 -8.07 -3.53
C GLN A 152 -7.75 -7.61 -4.29
N ILE A 153 -6.66 -7.43 -3.57
CA ILE A 153 -5.39 -7.06 -4.18
C ILE A 153 -4.36 -8.12 -3.84
N TYR A 154 -3.77 -8.67 -4.88
CA TYR A 154 -2.58 -9.52 -4.79
C TYR A 154 -1.39 -8.75 -5.34
N ARG A 155 -0.31 -8.69 -4.59
CA ARG A 155 0.94 -8.10 -5.05
C ARG A 155 2.02 -9.16 -5.14
N LEU A 156 2.76 -9.16 -6.24
CA LEU A 156 3.99 -9.91 -6.39
C LEU A 156 5.11 -8.92 -6.66
N VAL A 157 6.20 -9.00 -5.90
CA VAL A 157 7.30 -8.04 -5.99
C VAL A 157 8.64 -8.72 -5.89
N TYR A 158 9.56 -8.33 -6.77
CA TYR A 158 10.97 -8.68 -6.68
C TYR A 158 11.78 -7.47 -6.21
N GLY A 159 12.60 -7.67 -5.19
CA GLY A 159 13.48 -6.65 -4.62
C GLY A 159 14.95 -6.99 -4.83
N TYR A 160 15.72 -5.99 -5.23
CA TYR A 160 17.18 -6.10 -5.33
C TYR A 160 17.87 -5.02 -4.50
N ALA A 161 18.68 -5.46 -3.52
CA ALA A 161 19.47 -4.57 -2.68
C ALA A 161 20.76 -4.16 -3.41
N PHE A 162 20.86 -2.90 -3.83
CA PHE A 162 22.12 -2.36 -4.35
C PHE A 162 23.09 -1.98 -3.21
N ILE A 163 22.57 -1.63 -2.02
CA ILE A 163 23.33 -1.52 -0.78
C ILE A 163 22.86 -2.63 0.16
N SER A 164 23.79 -3.44 0.67
CA SER A 164 23.50 -4.46 1.67
C SER A 164 24.65 -4.45 2.69
N LYS A 165 24.35 -3.91 3.87
CA LYS A 165 25.21 -3.76 5.02
C LYS A 165 24.60 -4.51 6.21
N PRO A 166 25.36 -4.80 7.27
CA PRO A 166 24.83 -5.51 8.43
C PRO A 166 23.62 -4.84 9.06
N THR A 167 23.62 -3.50 9.14
CA THR A 167 22.60 -2.71 9.82
C THR A 167 21.55 -2.12 8.89
N TYR A 168 21.78 -2.09 7.58
CA TYR A 168 20.80 -1.56 6.63
C TYR A 168 20.96 -2.13 5.23
N GLU A 169 19.83 -2.19 4.56
CA GLU A 169 19.71 -2.52 3.14
C GLU A 169 18.89 -1.45 2.44
N ILE A 170 19.33 -1.08 1.24
CA ILE A 170 18.57 -0.18 0.36
C ILE A 170 18.57 -0.81 -1.03
N GLY A 171 17.40 -0.79 -1.68
CA GLY A 171 17.22 -1.45 -2.95
C GLY A 171 16.08 -0.88 -3.79
N ALA A 172 15.96 -1.44 -4.98
CA ALA A 172 14.86 -1.20 -5.89
C ALA A 172 13.86 -2.36 -5.85
N LEU A 173 12.62 -2.06 -6.15
CA LEU A 173 11.51 -3.00 -6.30
C LEU A 173 10.97 -2.94 -7.74
N ILE A 174 10.64 -4.10 -8.28
CA ILE A 174 9.81 -4.24 -9.46
C ILE A 174 8.72 -5.27 -9.15
N GLY A 175 7.48 -4.94 -9.48
CA GLY A 175 6.37 -5.82 -9.15
C GLY A 175 5.10 -5.49 -9.93
N ALA A 176 4.01 -6.09 -9.48
CA ALA A 176 2.68 -5.78 -9.95
C ALA A 176 1.65 -5.99 -8.84
N HIS A 177 0.67 -5.10 -8.77
CA HIS A 177 -0.57 -5.30 -8.06
C HIS A 177 -1.60 -5.82 -9.05
N VAL A 178 -2.24 -6.93 -8.72
CA VAL A 178 -3.41 -7.41 -9.46
C VAL A 178 -4.63 -7.13 -8.59
N MET A 179 -5.42 -6.16 -9.01
CA MET A 179 -6.64 -5.76 -8.31
C MET A 179 -7.84 -6.41 -8.98
N PHE A 180 -8.64 -7.10 -8.18
CA PHE A 180 -9.97 -7.56 -8.55
C PHE A 180 -10.96 -6.69 -7.80
N ALA A 181 -11.76 -5.94 -8.53
CA ALA A 181 -12.75 -5.04 -7.97
C ALA A 181 -14.15 -5.40 -8.50
N ASP A 182 -15.11 -5.48 -7.61
CA ASP A 182 -16.54 -5.59 -7.91
C ASP A 182 -17.29 -4.49 -7.15
N VAL A 183 -17.99 -3.66 -7.89
CA VAL A 183 -18.68 -2.47 -7.39
C VAL A 183 -20.10 -2.50 -7.92
N GLY A 184 -21.08 -2.28 -7.07
CA GLY A 184 -22.47 -2.28 -7.53
C GLY A 184 -23.37 -1.39 -6.71
N ILE A 185 -24.47 -0.97 -7.38
CA ILE A 185 -25.56 -0.21 -6.81
C ILE A 185 -26.85 -0.98 -7.10
N ARG A 186 -27.73 -1.04 -6.10
CA ARG A 186 -29.05 -1.67 -6.19
C ARG A 186 -30.10 -0.72 -5.65
N LEU A 187 -31.17 -0.52 -6.40
CA LEU A 187 -32.35 0.18 -5.94
C LEU A 187 -33.14 -0.70 -4.97
N GLU A 188 -33.41 -0.20 -3.77
CA GLU A 188 -34.26 -0.86 -2.80
C GLU A 188 -35.72 -0.38 -3.03
N GLY A 189 -36.56 -1.22 -3.63
CA GLY A 189 -37.98 -0.90 -3.89
C GLY A 189 -38.93 -1.42 -2.81
N ASN A 190 -39.96 -0.61 -2.48
CA ASN A 190 -41.07 -1.02 -1.61
C ASN A 190 -42.26 -1.63 -2.38
N THR A 191 -42.19 -1.71 -3.68
CA THR A 191 -43.24 -2.26 -4.55
C THR A 191 -42.65 -3.07 -5.68
N ALA A 192 -43.37 -4.08 -6.15
CA ALA A 192 -42.96 -5.06 -7.16
C ALA A 192 -42.58 -4.51 -8.56
N GLN A 193 -42.19 -3.25 -8.65
CA GLN A 193 -41.76 -2.59 -9.87
C GLN A 193 -40.30 -2.19 -9.76
N ALA A 194 -39.50 -2.89 -10.53
CA ALA A 194 -38.10 -2.59 -10.88
C ALA A 194 -37.10 -2.58 -9.72
N GLU A 195 -36.66 -3.74 -9.33
CA GLU A 195 -35.42 -3.91 -8.62
C GLU A 195 -34.27 -3.82 -9.66
N TYR A 196 -33.65 -2.64 -9.79
CA TYR A 196 -32.47 -2.48 -10.65
C TYR A 196 -31.22 -2.84 -9.86
N ARG A 197 -30.31 -3.54 -10.50
CA ARG A 197 -28.97 -3.83 -9.98
C ARG A 197 -27.98 -3.67 -11.11
N ASP A 198 -27.09 -2.71 -10.94
CA ASP A 198 -25.92 -2.58 -11.79
C ASP A 198 -24.67 -2.95 -11.01
N ASN A 199 -23.81 -3.71 -11.62
CA ASN A 199 -22.48 -3.97 -11.08
C ASN A 199 -21.44 -3.81 -12.18
N PHE A 200 -20.28 -3.36 -11.75
CA PHE A 200 -19.11 -3.17 -12.56
C PHE A 200 -17.96 -3.94 -11.92
N ASP A 201 -17.50 -4.96 -12.62
CA ASP A 201 -16.35 -5.73 -12.21
C ASP A 201 -15.18 -5.54 -13.18
N PHE A 202 -13.99 -5.51 -12.65
CA PHE A 202 -12.79 -5.44 -13.46
C PHE A 202 -11.58 -6.07 -12.76
N THR A 203 -10.64 -6.50 -13.59
CA THR A 203 -9.33 -6.93 -13.14
C THR A 203 -8.28 -5.99 -13.72
N ALA A 204 -7.51 -5.34 -12.85
CA ALA A 204 -6.46 -4.42 -13.26
C ALA A 204 -5.08 -4.92 -12.79
N PRO A 205 -4.24 -5.39 -13.72
CA PRO A 205 -2.83 -5.59 -13.44
C PRO A 205 -2.13 -4.23 -13.48
N LEU A 206 -1.63 -3.76 -12.34
CA LEU A 206 -0.95 -2.48 -12.17
C LEU A 206 0.51 -2.75 -11.82
N PRO A 207 1.42 -2.70 -12.79
CA PRO A 207 2.85 -2.78 -12.52
C PRO A 207 3.29 -1.68 -11.55
N ASP A 208 4.33 -1.95 -10.76
CA ASP A 208 4.92 -0.96 -9.89
C ASP A 208 6.45 -1.04 -9.89
N LEU A 209 7.06 0.13 -9.78
CA LEU A 209 8.50 0.30 -9.60
C LEU A 209 8.71 1.13 -8.35
N GLY A 210 9.69 0.77 -7.54
CA GLY A 210 9.91 1.48 -6.29
C GLY A 210 11.28 1.35 -5.71
N LEU A 211 11.43 2.01 -4.57
CA LEU A 211 12.59 1.92 -3.71
C LEU A 211 12.16 1.40 -2.34
N TRP A 212 13.07 0.69 -1.69
CA TRP A 212 12.85 0.22 -0.32
C TRP A 212 14.12 0.35 0.52
N GLY A 213 13.93 0.44 1.83
CA GLY A 213 14.99 0.39 2.82
C GLY A 213 14.57 -0.40 4.04
N GLU A 214 15.49 -1.21 4.58
CA GLU A 214 15.34 -1.93 5.84
C GLU A 214 16.54 -1.56 6.73
N PHE A 215 16.26 -1.12 7.97
CA PHE A 215 17.27 -0.60 8.89
C PHE A 215 17.15 -1.30 10.23
N VAL A 216 18.25 -1.77 10.76
CA VAL A 216 18.38 -2.24 12.15
C VAL A 216 18.68 -1.02 13.01
N LEU A 217 17.73 -0.59 13.83
CA LEU A 217 17.90 0.57 14.71
C LEU A 217 18.54 0.18 16.04
N ALA A 218 18.22 -1.03 16.53
CA ALA A 218 18.75 -1.63 17.75
C ALA A 218 18.51 -3.15 17.69
N ASP A 219 18.99 -3.91 18.68
CA ASP A 219 18.88 -5.38 18.71
C ASP A 219 17.45 -5.91 18.50
N LYS A 220 16.46 -5.17 18.98
CA LYS A 220 15.02 -5.54 18.88
C LYS A 220 14.23 -4.64 17.96
N TRP A 221 14.82 -3.59 17.39
CA TRP A 221 14.10 -2.59 16.63
C TRP A 221 14.56 -2.53 15.19
N GLY A 222 13.62 -2.61 14.29
CA GLY A 222 13.82 -2.45 12.86
C GLY A 222 12.92 -1.37 12.29
N LEU A 223 13.34 -0.77 11.20
CA LEU A 223 12.56 0.17 10.40
C LEU A 223 12.51 -0.34 8.97
N TYR A 224 11.34 -0.35 8.38
CA TYR A 224 11.12 -0.66 6.97
C TYR A 224 10.38 0.48 6.29
N VAL A 225 10.88 0.89 5.14
CA VAL A 225 10.26 1.92 4.30
C VAL A 225 10.20 1.43 2.87
N ASN A 226 9.13 1.73 2.16
CA ASN A 226 9.07 1.63 0.71
C ASN A 226 8.18 2.71 0.10
N ALA A 227 8.46 3.03 -1.17
CA ALA A 227 7.61 3.86 -1.99
C ALA A 227 7.66 3.35 -3.43
N ASN A 228 6.49 3.18 -4.04
CA ASN A 228 6.34 2.67 -5.39
C ASN A 228 5.45 3.60 -6.20
N TYR A 229 5.79 3.77 -7.45
CA TYR A 229 5.02 4.57 -8.39
C TYR A 229 5.03 3.91 -9.75
N PHE A 230 3.89 3.94 -10.41
CA PHE A 230 3.77 3.54 -11.80
C PHE A 230 2.66 4.32 -12.49
N ALA A 231 2.86 4.62 -13.76
CA ALA A 231 1.86 5.17 -14.63
C ALA A 231 2.09 4.61 -16.04
N LEU A 232 1.09 3.97 -16.60
CA LEU A 232 1.14 3.38 -17.92
C LEU A 232 -0.20 3.53 -18.61
N LYS A 233 -0.17 4.01 -19.85
CA LYS A 233 -1.29 3.98 -20.77
C LYS A 233 -1.04 2.87 -21.80
N VAL A 234 -1.94 1.90 -21.87
CA VAL A 234 -1.93 0.83 -22.88
C VAL A 234 -3.30 0.84 -23.56
N ASP A 235 -3.30 1.12 -24.85
CA ASP A 235 -4.51 1.27 -25.65
C ASP A 235 -5.50 2.25 -24.98
N ASN A 236 -6.65 1.74 -24.59
CA ASN A 236 -7.78 2.47 -24.02
C ASN A 236 -7.81 2.40 -22.48
N VAL A 237 -6.72 2.01 -21.83
CA VAL A 237 -6.62 1.93 -20.36
C VAL A 237 -5.42 2.73 -19.88
N ASP A 238 -5.65 3.76 -19.07
CA ASP A 238 -4.62 4.54 -18.37
C ASP A 238 -4.64 4.16 -16.89
N GLY A 239 -3.61 3.44 -16.44
CA GLY A 239 -3.46 3.00 -15.06
C GLY A 239 -2.39 3.79 -14.33
N ARG A 240 -2.69 4.27 -13.12
CA ARG A 240 -1.74 4.95 -12.22
C ARG A 240 -1.81 4.36 -10.83
N LEU A 241 -0.65 4.16 -10.24
CA LEU A 241 -0.50 3.63 -8.89
C LEU A 241 0.57 4.42 -8.14
N LEU A 242 0.26 4.79 -6.91
CA LEU A 242 1.21 5.28 -5.93
C LEU A 242 1.00 4.49 -4.64
N SER A 243 2.03 3.82 -4.12
CA SER A 243 1.96 3.18 -2.81
C SER A 243 3.18 3.52 -1.96
N TYR A 244 2.97 3.53 -0.65
CA TYR A 244 4.04 3.78 0.32
C TYR A 244 3.77 3.03 1.62
N ASN A 245 4.83 2.69 2.31
CA ASN A 245 4.78 2.09 3.65
C ASN A 245 5.95 2.60 4.50
N LEU A 246 5.64 2.90 5.75
CA LEU A 246 6.60 3.16 6.80
C LEU A 246 6.23 2.29 8.00
N SER A 247 7.12 1.40 8.42
CA SER A 247 6.82 0.43 9.48
C SER A 247 8.00 0.26 10.43
N VAL A 248 7.69 0.24 11.73
CA VAL A 248 8.61 -0.08 12.80
C VAL A 248 8.33 -1.50 13.28
N LEU A 249 9.35 -2.32 13.33
CA LEU A 249 9.33 -3.68 13.83
C LEU A 249 9.93 -3.72 15.23
N TYR A 250 9.25 -4.39 16.16
CA TYR A 250 9.76 -4.74 17.47
C TYR A 250 9.85 -6.26 17.62
N ASN A 251 11.03 -6.79 17.82
CA ASN A 251 11.25 -8.21 18.05
C ASN A 251 10.89 -8.56 19.49
N VAL A 252 9.79 -9.25 19.68
CA VAL A 252 9.26 -9.63 21.00
C VAL A 252 10.02 -10.80 21.56
N TYR A 253 10.18 -11.87 20.78
CA TYR A 253 10.81 -13.10 21.23
C TYR A 253 11.34 -13.92 20.05
N LYS A 254 12.63 -14.28 20.08
CA LYS A 254 13.28 -15.08 19.02
C LYS A 254 12.91 -14.59 17.61
N ASN A 255 12.20 -15.40 16.87
CA ASN A 255 11.81 -15.15 15.47
C ASN A 255 10.46 -14.42 15.34
N PHE A 256 9.81 -14.07 16.45
CA PHE A 256 8.51 -13.43 16.48
C PHE A 256 8.63 -11.94 16.75
N SER A 257 8.01 -11.14 15.89
CA SER A 257 8.02 -9.69 15.96
C SER A 257 6.61 -9.12 15.80
N ILE A 258 6.39 -7.94 16.35
CA ILE A 258 5.22 -7.10 16.09
C ILE A 258 5.69 -5.92 15.24
N THR A 259 4.91 -5.61 14.23
CA THR A 259 5.16 -4.47 13.33
C THR A 259 4.00 -3.50 13.45
N ALA A 260 4.31 -2.23 13.67
CA ALA A 260 3.35 -1.13 13.60
C ALA A 260 3.80 -0.17 12.49
N GLY A 261 2.86 0.30 11.69
CA GLY A 261 3.21 1.11 10.55
C GLY A 261 2.08 2.00 10.05
N TYR A 262 2.38 2.74 9.01
CA TYR A 262 1.44 3.53 8.25
C TYR A 262 1.64 3.24 6.77
N THR A 263 0.57 2.85 6.10
CA THR A 263 0.60 2.52 4.67
C THR A 263 -0.45 3.30 3.91
N GLY A 264 -0.18 3.53 2.63
CA GLY A 264 -1.14 4.14 1.73
C GLY A 264 -0.99 3.60 0.31
N LEU A 265 -2.12 3.58 -0.38
CA LEU A 265 -2.25 3.22 -1.79
C LEU A 265 -3.23 4.19 -2.45
N ASN A 266 -2.87 4.68 -3.64
CA ASN A 266 -3.75 5.40 -4.53
C ASN A 266 -3.68 4.76 -5.90
N ILE A 267 -4.83 4.35 -6.40
CA ILE A 267 -5.02 3.77 -7.73
C ILE A 267 -5.99 4.64 -8.48
N ARG A 268 -5.70 4.88 -9.75
CA ARG A 268 -6.64 5.40 -10.73
C ARG A 268 -6.54 4.58 -12.00
N VAL A 269 -7.66 4.13 -12.49
CA VAL A 269 -7.79 3.40 -13.76
C VAL A 269 -8.83 4.12 -14.58
N ASP A 270 -8.42 4.71 -15.70
CA ASP A 270 -9.29 5.33 -16.69
C ASP A 270 -9.47 4.33 -17.84
N VAL A 271 -10.72 4.10 -18.27
CA VAL A 271 -11.06 3.17 -19.36
C VAL A 271 -11.85 3.92 -20.42
N GLU A 272 -11.35 3.91 -21.66
CA GLU A 272 -12.00 4.51 -22.82
C GLU A 272 -12.32 3.39 -23.84
N ARG A 273 -13.49 2.74 -23.75
CA ARG A 273 -13.94 1.72 -24.71
C ARG A 273 -15.28 2.09 -25.30
N GLU A 274 -15.59 1.57 -26.49
CA GLU A 274 -16.85 1.87 -27.20
C GLU A 274 -18.12 1.59 -26.37
N ARG A 275 -18.07 0.69 -25.41
CA ARG A 275 -19.20 0.31 -24.55
C ARG A 275 -18.94 0.51 -23.06
N LEU A 276 -17.81 1.07 -22.68
CA LEU A 276 -17.46 1.27 -21.29
C LEU A 276 -16.48 2.44 -21.19
N ASN A 277 -17.03 3.62 -20.93
CA ASN A 277 -16.25 4.82 -20.65
C ASN A 277 -16.38 5.15 -19.17
N GLY A 278 -15.28 5.45 -18.52
CA GLY A 278 -15.31 5.85 -17.14
C GLY A 278 -13.98 5.73 -16.45
N PHE A 279 -13.97 6.00 -15.17
CA PHE A 279 -12.80 5.78 -14.34
C PHE A 279 -13.18 5.22 -12.97
N PHE A 280 -12.22 4.54 -12.39
CA PHE A 280 -12.21 4.12 -11.01
C PHE A 280 -11.01 4.75 -10.31
N LYS A 281 -11.25 5.53 -9.27
CA LYS A 281 -10.22 6.10 -8.42
C LYS A 281 -10.49 5.66 -6.99
N TRP A 282 -9.52 4.98 -6.44
CA TRP A 282 -9.59 4.52 -5.06
C TRP A 282 -8.27 4.77 -4.36
N GLY A 283 -8.36 5.37 -3.21
CA GLY A 283 -7.24 5.57 -2.33
C GLY A 283 -7.57 5.16 -0.91
N TYR A 284 -6.57 4.66 -0.23
CA TYR A 284 -6.62 4.45 1.20
C TYR A 284 -5.29 4.82 1.85
N ASN A 285 -5.35 5.19 3.10
CA ASN A 285 -4.17 5.31 3.94
C ASN A 285 -4.57 5.09 5.40
N GLY A 286 -3.63 4.60 6.22
CA GLY A 286 -3.92 4.39 7.63
C GLY A 286 -2.88 3.55 8.36
N PRO A 287 -3.06 3.42 9.69
CA PRO A 287 -2.18 2.62 10.52
C PRO A 287 -2.38 1.12 10.30
N THR A 288 -1.28 0.37 10.46
CA THR A 288 -1.25 -1.10 10.40
C THR A 288 -0.62 -1.66 11.65
N ILE A 289 -1.09 -2.83 12.07
CA ILE A 289 -0.46 -3.64 13.12
C ILE A 289 -0.42 -5.08 12.63
N ALA A 290 0.75 -5.70 12.63
CA ALA A 290 0.93 -7.07 12.15
C ALA A 290 1.85 -7.88 13.08
N ALA A 291 1.61 -9.17 13.14
CA ALA A 291 2.52 -10.15 13.68
C ALA A 291 3.39 -10.70 12.54
N THR A 292 4.69 -10.81 12.76
CA THR A 292 5.66 -11.32 11.79
C THR A 292 6.44 -12.47 12.42
N TYR A 293 6.54 -13.57 11.69
CA TYR A 293 7.39 -14.70 12.04
C TYR A 293 8.45 -14.92 10.98
N ALA A 294 9.73 -14.84 11.39
CA ALA A 294 10.88 -15.00 10.52
C ALA A 294 11.51 -16.39 10.75
N PHE A 295 11.74 -17.17 9.68
CA PHE A 295 12.22 -18.56 9.78
C PHE A 295 13.16 -18.95 8.64
N GLY A 296 13.61 -20.21 8.67
CA GLY A 296 14.62 -20.73 7.75
C GLY A 296 16.03 -20.32 8.11
N GLY A 297 17.00 -20.76 7.32
CA GLY A 297 18.41 -20.43 7.51
C GLY A 297 18.67 -18.92 7.37
N ARG A 298 19.76 -18.45 7.98
CA ARG A 298 20.20 -17.06 7.80
C ARG A 298 20.94 -16.90 6.49
N VAL A 299 20.77 -15.77 5.86
CA VAL A 299 21.53 -15.35 4.70
C VAL A 299 22.51 -14.28 5.15
N LYS A 300 23.82 -14.51 4.93
CA LYS A 300 24.85 -13.50 5.25
C LYS A 300 24.63 -12.25 4.40
N LEU A 301 24.38 -11.10 5.04
CA LEU A 301 24.06 -9.83 4.37
C LEU A 301 25.32 -9.08 3.89
N TYR A 302 26.50 -9.47 4.35
CA TYR A 302 27.77 -8.87 3.98
C TYR A 302 28.84 -9.94 3.67
N LYS A 303 29.81 -9.56 2.85
CA LYS A 303 31.06 -10.30 2.71
C LYS A 303 32.11 -9.61 3.57
N HIS A 304 32.85 -10.37 4.31
CA HIS A 304 34.11 -9.92 4.94
C HIS A 304 35.11 -9.55 3.86
#